data_0a7f8100b418ff94e6cb7b91665ccae4
#
_entry.id   0a7f8100b418ff94e6cb7b91665ccae4
#
_cell.length_a   1.000
_cell.length_b   1.000
_cell.length_c   1.000
_cell.angle_alpha   90.00
_cell.angle_beta   90.00
_cell.angle_gamma   90.00
#
_symmetry.space_group_name_H-M   'P 1'
#
loop_
_entity.id
_entity.type
_entity.pdbx_description
1 polymer ?
#
loop_
_entity_poly.entity_id
_entity_poly.type
_entity_poly.pdbx_seq_one_letter_code
_entity_poly.pdbx_strand_id
1 'polypeptide(L)'
;MRIATGGGTRFTHCMTTPAPAAADQPISPGVARAALAIERYVLPWAYGYFAWQRVGAGLAHYATYRKLTEAGAQGIAMAALTKDVLLFLLMLFTVVTLLFSRAPVTLPDRLKHLIVPLAMSYYFFLYGMVDHLPAPLRESLLPPSWQMPAAAGGLLLSVLGYAVSVWALTHLGRSFAVLVSVRKVVDSGPYAYVRHPIYLGYAIDLCGLLLTSFSPAMLLLGAGFAAFLVIRARLEEEMLSAADAGYRESVARTGFLLPRFSTRR
;
A
#
# COMPACT_ATOMS: atom_id res chain seq x y z
N MET A 1 -7.27 68.65 41.09
CA MET A 1 -8.22 67.95 40.17
C MET A 1 -7.45 66.77 39.55
N ARG A 2 -7.62 65.54 40.09
CA ARG A 2 -6.90 64.32 39.65
C ARG A 2 -7.86 63.50 38.80
N ILE A 3 -7.46 63.23 37.57
CA ILE A 3 -8.20 62.36 36.64
C ILE A 3 -7.62 60.94 36.80
N ALA A 4 -8.48 60.00 37.15
CA ALA A 4 -8.15 58.57 37.26
C ALA A 4 -8.15 57.96 35.86
N THR A 5 -7.03 57.33 35.50
CA THR A 5 -6.92 56.51 34.26
C THR A 5 -7.35 55.08 34.54
N GLY A 6 -8.35 54.63 33.78
CA GLY A 6 -8.93 53.31 33.89
C GLY A 6 -7.98 52.16 33.52
N GLY A 7 -7.96 51.12 34.36
CA GLY A 7 -7.24 49.88 34.13
C GLY A 7 -7.93 49.02 33.07
N GLY A 8 -7.28 48.82 31.92
CA GLY A 8 -7.67 47.87 30.92
C GLY A 8 -7.30 46.44 31.35
N THR A 9 -8.27 45.63 31.72
CA THR A 9 -8.12 44.20 31.91
C THR A 9 -7.83 43.51 30.56
N ARG A 10 -6.56 43.13 30.32
CA ARG A 10 -6.21 42.26 29.22
C ARG A 10 -6.78 40.84 29.51
N PHE A 11 -7.85 40.48 28.84
CA PHE A 11 -8.24 39.08 28.71
C PHE A 11 -7.22 38.36 27.83
N THR A 12 -6.25 37.71 28.44
CA THR A 12 -5.43 36.69 27.76
C THR A 12 -6.33 35.49 27.52
N HIS A 13 -6.88 35.38 26.30
CA HIS A 13 -7.43 34.14 25.81
C HIS A 13 -6.28 33.12 25.75
N CYS A 14 -6.19 32.28 26.74
CA CYS A 14 -5.40 31.05 26.69
C CYS A 14 -6.09 30.14 25.66
N MET A 15 -5.65 30.24 24.38
CA MET A 15 -6.04 29.24 23.38
C MET A 15 -5.41 27.92 23.81
N THR A 16 -6.18 27.08 24.46
CA THR A 16 -5.83 25.68 24.69
C THR A 16 -5.72 25.02 23.31
N THR A 17 -4.50 24.78 22.85
CA THR A 17 -4.27 23.94 21.68
C THR A 17 -4.99 22.62 21.91
N PRO A 18 -5.87 22.17 20.99
CA PRO A 18 -6.53 20.89 21.14
C PRO A 18 -5.48 19.78 21.29
N ALA A 19 -5.73 18.82 22.19
CA ALA A 19 -4.85 17.68 22.34
C ALA A 19 -4.63 16.99 20.98
N PRO A 20 -3.41 16.57 20.65
CA PRO A 20 -3.13 15.92 19.38
C PRO A 20 -4.00 14.68 19.23
N ALA A 21 -4.49 14.42 18.00
CA ALA A 21 -5.25 13.23 17.72
C ALA A 21 -4.47 11.98 18.17
N ALA A 22 -5.15 10.92 18.63
CA ALA A 22 -4.50 9.73 19.18
C ALA A 22 -3.43 9.14 18.22
N ALA A 23 -3.65 9.23 16.91
CA ALA A 23 -2.71 8.79 15.89
C ALA A 23 -1.44 9.65 15.78
N ASP A 24 -1.47 10.91 16.25
CA ASP A 24 -0.34 11.84 16.25
C ASP A 24 0.45 11.83 17.57
N GLN A 25 0.09 10.95 18.51
CA GLN A 25 0.85 10.83 19.75
C GLN A 25 2.28 10.38 19.49
N PRO A 26 3.27 11.03 20.13
CA PRO A 26 4.66 10.60 20.03
C PRO A 26 4.84 9.24 20.71
N ILE A 27 5.68 8.39 20.12
CA ILE A 27 6.06 7.11 20.70
C ILE A 27 7.49 7.16 21.24
N SER A 28 7.76 6.38 22.28
CA SER A 28 9.11 6.32 22.84
C SER A 28 10.08 5.60 21.87
N PRO A 29 11.37 5.92 21.87
CA PRO A 29 12.36 5.22 21.06
C PRO A 29 12.40 3.71 21.34
N GLY A 30 12.05 3.28 22.55
CA GLY A 30 11.93 1.87 22.90
C GLY A 30 10.83 1.17 22.14
N VAL A 31 9.63 1.76 22.07
CA VAL A 31 8.49 1.25 21.29
C VAL A 31 8.83 1.21 19.80
N ALA A 32 9.45 2.26 19.26
CA ALA A 32 9.87 2.29 17.86
C ALA A 32 10.86 1.15 17.52
N ARG A 33 11.86 0.91 18.37
CA ARG A 33 12.81 -0.21 18.18
C ARG A 33 12.14 -1.57 18.29
N ALA A 34 11.23 -1.77 19.25
CA ALA A 34 10.45 -3.00 19.37
C ALA A 34 9.59 -3.25 18.12
N ALA A 35 8.92 -2.22 17.59
CA ALA A 35 8.14 -2.32 16.36
C ALA A 35 9.02 -2.71 15.15
N LEU A 36 10.20 -2.13 15.01
CA LEU A 36 11.16 -2.51 13.96
C LEU A 36 11.72 -3.93 14.14
N ALA A 37 11.88 -4.40 15.37
CA ALA A 37 12.23 -5.79 15.62
C ALA A 37 11.11 -6.76 15.19
N ILE A 38 9.85 -6.41 15.48
CA ILE A 38 8.68 -7.16 14.99
C ILE A 38 8.64 -7.14 13.45
N GLU A 39 8.84 -5.97 12.82
CA GLU A 39 8.93 -5.86 11.37
C GLU A 39 9.97 -6.82 10.77
N ARG A 40 11.15 -6.91 11.40
CA ARG A 40 12.27 -7.68 10.86
C ARG A 40 12.19 -9.18 11.16
N TYR A 41 11.67 -9.56 12.32
CA TYR A 41 11.75 -10.94 12.79
C TYR A 41 10.39 -11.66 12.85
N VAL A 42 9.28 -10.94 12.91
CA VAL A 42 7.94 -11.54 12.99
C VAL A 42 7.19 -11.43 11.67
N LEU A 43 7.16 -10.26 11.05
CA LEU A 43 6.41 -10.08 9.80
C LEU A 43 6.86 -11.00 8.65
N PRO A 44 8.16 -11.37 8.49
CA PRO A 44 8.55 -12.31 7.46
C PRO A 44 7.82 -13.65 7.53
N TRP A 45 7.49 -14.14 8.72
CA TRP A 45 6.72 -15.38 8.88
C TRP A 45 5.28 -15.24 8.37
N ALA A 46 4.64 -14.10 8.63
CA ALA A 46 3.30 -13.84 8.11
C ALA A 46 3.31 -13.78 6.58
N TYR A 47 4.23 -13.02 5.99
CA TYR A 47 4.37 -12.94 4.53
C TYR A 47 4.80 -14.27 3.92
N GLY A 48 5.65 -15.05 4.59
CA GLY A 48 6.03 -16.40 4.19
C GLY A 48 4.84 -17.36 4.15
N TYR A 49 3.96 -17.29 5.16
CA TYR A 49 2.72 -18.06 5.18
C TYR A 49 1.80 -17.68 3.99
N PHE A 50 1.66 -16.38 3.69
CA PHE A 50 0.88 -15.95 2.52
C PHE A 50 1.51 -16.38 1.20
N ALA A 51 2.83 -16.33 1.09
CA ALA A 51 3.53 -16.86 -0.07
C ALA A 51 3.22 -18.37 -0.25
N TRP A 52 3.27 -19.14 0.83
CA TRP A 52 2.90 -20.55 0.79
C TRP A 52 1.47 -20.79 0.30
N GLN A 53 0.50 -19.99 0.76
CA GLN A 53 -0.89 -20.05 0.29
C GLN A 53 -1.00 -19.85 -1.23
N ARG A 54 -0.14 -19.00 -1.83
CA ARG A 54 -0.14 -18.77 -3.29
C ARG A 54 0.36 -19.98 -4.06
N VAL A 55 1.22 -20.80 -3.49
CA VAL A 55 1.64 -22.09 -4.11
C VAL A 55 0.42 -23.00 -4.30
N GLY A 56 -0.39 -23.17 -3.24
CA GLY A 56 -1.62 -23.99 -3.32
C GLY A 56 -2.62 -23.45 -4.36
N ALA A 57 -2.86 -22.12 -4.37
CA ALA A 57 -3.74 -21.49 -5.36
C ALA A 57 -3.22 -21.67 -6.79
N GLY A 58 -1.93 -21.43 -7.01
CA GLY A 58 -1.29 -21.62 -8.33
C GLY A 58 -1.39 -23.07 -8.84
N LEU A 59 -1.17 -24.06 -7.97
CA LEU A 59 -1.34 -25.47 -8.34
C LEU A 59 -2.78 -25.79 -8.72
N ALA A 60 -3.77 -25.22 -8.02
CA ALA A 60 -5.19 -25.38 -8.37
C ALA A 60 -5.53 -24.76 -9.73
N HIS A 61 -5.03 -23.55 -10.01
CA HIS A 61 -5.20 -22.89 -11.32
C HIS A 61 -4.51 -23.68 -12.44
N TYR A 62 -3.31 -24.20 -12.22
CA TYR A 62 -2.63 -25.06 -13.19
C TYR A 62 -3.38 -26.36 -13.45
N ALA A 63 -3.92 -27.01 -12.41
CA ALA A 63 -4.74 -28.19 -12.56
C ALA A 63 -6.03 -27.93 -13.34
N THR A 64 -6.64 -26.76 -13.15
CA THR A 64 -7.80 -26.28 -13.90
C THR A 64 -7.43 -26.04 -15.37
N TYR A 65 -6.35 -25.31 -15.64
CA TYR A 65 -5.83 -25.04 -16.98
C TYR A 65 -5.67 -26.33 -17.80
N ARG A 66 -5.09 -27.39 -17.18
CA ARG A 66 -4.86 -28.66 -17.86
C ARG A 66 -6.14 -29.43 -18.25
N LYS A 67 -7.28 -29.14 -17.62
CA LYS A 67 -8.57 -29.78 -17.88
C LYS A 67 -9.41 -29.02 -18.92
N LEU A 68 -9.09 -27.75 -19.16
CA LEU A 68 -9.83 -26.92 -20.11
C LEU A 68 -9.36 -27.18 -21.52
N THR A 69 -10.32 -27.20 -22.46
CA THR A 69 -10.08 -27.38 -23.90
C THR A 69 -10.37 -26.10 -24.69
N GLU A 70 -11.17 -25.21 -24.13
CA GLU A 70 -11.53 -23.94 -24.74
C GLU A 70 -10.41 -22.91 -24.53
N ALA A 71 -9.91 -22.30 -25.60
CA ALA A 71 -8.77 -21.36 -25.57
C ALA A 71 -9.04 -20.14 -24.69
N GLY A 72 -10.26 -19.59 -24.68
CA GLY A 72 -10.63 -18.46 -23.83
C GLY A 72 -10.56 -18.80 -22.34
N ALA A 73 -11.10 -19.94 -21.94
CA ALA A 73 -11.06 -20.43 -20.56
C ALA A 73 -9.63 -20.77 -20.12
N GLN A 74 -8.82 -21.36 -21.02
CA GLN A 74 -7.39 -21.59 -20.79
C GLN A 74 -6.63 -20.29 -20.55
N GLY A 75 -6.92 -19.23 -21.33
CA GLY A 75 -6.32 -17.91 -21.17
C GLY A 75 -6.59 -17.31 -19.79
N ILE A 76 -7.83 -17.41 -19.31
CA ILE A 76 -8.21 -16.94 -17.96
C ILE A 76 -7.47 -17.72 -16.87
N ALA A 77 -7.43 -19.05 -16.97
CA ALA A 77 -6.75 -19.90 -15.99
C ALA A 77 -5.23 -19.63 -15.97
N MET A 78 -4.61 -19.36 -17.13
CA MET A 78 -3.20 -19.00 -17.23
C MET A 78 -2.92 -17.61 -16.63
N ALA A 79 -3.80 -16.63 -16.86
CA ALA A 79 -3.67 -15.32 -16.25
C ALA A 79 -3.81 -15.39 -14.71
N ALA A 80 -4.73 -16.23 -14.19
CA ALA A 80 -4.86 -16.49 -12.76
C ALA A 80 -3.60 -17.12 -12.17
N LEU A 81 -3.02 -18.13 -12.83
CA LEU A 81 -1.76 -18.73 -12.45
C LEU A 81 -0.62 -17.70 -12.45
N THR A 82 -0.53 -16.88 -13.50
CA THR A 82 0.48 -15.80 -13.60
C THR A 82 0.34 -14.81 -12.45
N LYS A 83 -0.89 -14.42 -12.11
CA LYS A 83 -1.16 -13.55 -10.95
C LYS A 83 -0.65 -14.18 -9.65
N ASP A 84 -0.94 -15.47 -9.40
CA ASP A 84 -0.48 -16.15 -8.18
C ASP A 84 1.06 -16.25 -8.12
N VAL A 85 1.72 -16.50 -9.25
CA VAL A 85 3.19 -16.52 -9.33
C VAL A 85 3.76 -15.14 -9.02
N LEU A 86 3.22 -14.06 -9.59
CA LEU A 86 3.69 -12.69 -9.31
C LEU A 86 3.44 -12.30 -7.87
N LEU A 87 2.28 -12.66 -7.30
CA LEU A 87 1.98 -12.39 -5.89
C LEU A 87 2.89 -13.22 -4.96
N PHE A 88 3.17 -14.48 -5.29
CA PHE A 88 4.16 -15.29 -4.58
C PHE A 88 5.55 -14.62 -4.61
N LEU A 89 6.01 -14.16 -5.77
CA LEU A 89 7.29 -13.44 -5.89
C LEU A 89 7.28 -12.15 -5.06
N LEU A 90 6.21 -11.38 -5.10
CA LEU A 90 6.07 -10.15 -4.30
C LEU A 90 6.21 -10.46 -2.79
N MET A 91 5.52 -11.51 -2.30
CA MET A 91 5.59 -11.92 -0.90
C MET A 91 6.99 -12.45 -0.54
N LEU A 92 7.59 -13.27 -1.40
CA LEU A 92 8.94 -13.80 -1.20
C LEU A 92 9.99 -12.68 -1.16
N PHE A 93 9.95 -11.72 -2.10
CA PHE A 93 10.82 -10.56 -2.07
C PHE A 93 10.60 -9.72 -0.81
N THR A 94 9.34 -9.58 -0.37
CA THR A 94 9.04 -8.89 0.90
C THR A 94 9.70 -9.60 2.08
N VAL A 95 9.60 -10.92 2.18
CA VAL A 95 10.29 -11.71 3.22
C VAL A 95 11.79 -11.46 3.19
N VAL A 96 12.42 -11.64 2.02
CA VAL A 96 13.88 -11.47 1.86
C VAL A 96 14.29 -10.03 2.21
N THR A 97 13.59 -9.04 1.71
CA THR A 97 13.93 -7.64 1.96
C THR A 97 13.75 -7.24 3.42
N LEU A 98 12.77 -7.77 4.13
CA LEU A 98 12.59 -7.53 5.57
C LEU A 98 13.73 -8.16 6.39
N LEU A 99 14.08 -9.43 6.12
CA LEU A 99 15.16 -10.12 6.82
C LEU A 99 16.53 -9.45 6.62
N PHE A 100 16.80 -8.97 5.40
CA PHE A 100 18.07 -8.33 5.02
C PHE A 100 17.98 -6.82 4.90
N SER A 101 16.92 -6.21 5.44
CA SER A 101 16.72 -4.77 5.39
C SER A 101 17.86 -3.99 6.04
N ARG A 102 18.16 -2.82 5.48
CA ARG A 102 19.14 -1.88 6.09
C ARG A 102 18.57 -1.32 7.39
N ALA A 103 19.47 -0.97 8.30
CA ALA A 103 19.08 -0.21 9.48
C ALA A 103 18.42 1.12 9.06
N PRO A 104 17.33 1.55 9.71
CA PRO A 104 16.70 2.81 9.43
C PRO A 104 17.60 3.97 9.88
N VAL A 105 17.61 5.05 9.09
CA VAL A 105 18.26 6.32 9.43
C VAL A 105 17.39 7.09 10.42
N THR A 106 16.07 7.06 10.21
CA THR A 106 15.07 7.65 11.10
C THR A 106 14.10 6.60 11.59
N LEU A 107 13.82 6.61 12.89
CA LEU A 107 12.84 5.73 13.52
C LEU A 107 11.42 6.30 13.34
N PRO A 108 10.37 5.45 13.32
CA PRO A 108 9.01 5.92 13.52
C PRO A 108 8.92 6.73 14.82
N ASP A 109 8.37 7.92 14.77
CA ASP A 109 8.27 8.82 15.93
C ASP A 109 6.83 9.02 16.41
N ARG A 110 5.84 8.63 15.62
CA ARG A 110 4.41 8.76 15.92
C ARG A 110 3.66 7.44 15.72
N LEU A 111 2.56 7.30 16.45
CA LEU A 111 1.74 6.09 16.40
C LEU A 111 1.18 5.82 14.98
N LYS A 112 0.85 6.87 14.21
CA LYS A 112 0.40 6.75 12.82
C LYS A 112 1.42 6.05 11.90
N HIS A 113 2.73 6.20 12.18
CA HIS A 113 3.81 5.56 11.43
C HIS A 113 3.89 4.04 11.65
N LEU A 114 3.19 3.52 12.66
CA LEU A 114 3.06 2.09 12.95
C LEU A 114 1.70 1.56 12.47
N ILE A 115 0.60 2.23 12.89
CA ILE A 115 -0.76 1.72 12.68
C ILE A 115 -1.15 1.74 11.21
N VAL A 116 -0.93 2.85 10.50
CA VAL A 116 -1.36 2.99 9.10
C VAL A 116 -0.73 1.94 8.19
N PRO A 117 0.60 1.71 8.20
CA PRO A 117 1.21 0.71 7.35
C PRO A 117 0.81 -0.72 7.74
N LEU A 118 0.64 -1.03 9.04
CA LEU A 118 0.16 -2.33 9.47
C LEU A 118 -1.30 -2.55 9.04
N ALA A 119 -2.19 -1.58 9.26
CA ALA A 119 -3.57 -1.66 8.81
C ALA A 119 -3.65 -1.90 7.29
N MET A 120 -2.87 -1.16 6.49
CA MET A 120 -2.81 -1.36 5.05
C MET A 120 -2.27 -2.74 4.68
N SER A 121 -1.24 -3.25 5.37
CA SER A 121 -0.63 -4.54 5.06
C SER A 121 -1.58 -5.72 5.30
N TYR A 122 -2.52 -5.57 6.24
CA TYR A 122 -3.51 -6.60 6.55
C TYR A 122 -4.90 -6.31 5.97
N TYR A 123 -5.07 -5.19 5.28
CA TYR A 123 -6.36 -4.77 4.74
C TYR A 123 -6.97 -5.79 3.77
N PHE A 124 -6.12 -6.51 3.03
CA PHE A 124 -6.56 -7.51 2.06
C PHE A 124 -7.32 -8.71 2.68
N PHE A 125 -7.16 -8.97 3.99
CA PHE A 125 -7.99 -9.98 4.67
C PHE A 125 -9.47 -9.63 4.64
N LEU A 126 -9.82 -8.34 4.61
CA LEU A 126 -11.19 -7.90 4.53
C LEU A 126 -11.85 -8.31 3.22
N TYR A 127 -11.07 -8.44 2.14
CA TYR A 127 -11.58 -8.95 0.86
C TYR A 127 -12.05 -10.40 0.96
N GLY A 128 -11.36 -11.25 1.73
CA GLY A 128 -11.77 -12.62 1.98
C GLY A 128 -13.05 -12.74 2.82
N MET A 129 -13.45 -11.68 3.51
CA MET A 129 -14.69 -11.66 4.28
C MET A 129 -15.93 -11.29 3.43
N VAL A 130 -15.75 -10.79 2.22
CA VAL A 130 -16.86 -10.35 1.34
C VAL A 130 -17.84 -11.49 1.06
N ASP A 131 -17.34 -12.72 0.88
CA ASP A 131 -18.16 -13.90 0.60
C ASP A 131 -19.11 -14.28 1.76
N HIS A 132 -18.82 -13.80 2.98
CA HIS A 132 -19.64 -14.01 4.17
C HIS A 132 -20.70 -12.91 4.40
N LEU A 133 -20.69 -11.85 3.56
CA LEU A 133 -21.66 -10.75 3.66
C LEU A 133 -23.01 -11.14 3.07
N PRO A 134 -24.12 -10.46 3.47
CA PRO A 134 -25.43 -10.61 2.85
C PRO A 134 -25.40 -10.38 1.33
N ALA A 135 -26.23 -11.13 0.58
CA ALA A 135 -26.29 -11.08 -0.88
C ALA A 135 -26.30 -9.67 -1.48
N PRO A 136 -27.11 -8.68 -0.98
CA PRO A 136 -27.15 -7.35 -1.57
C PRO A 136 -25.81 -6.59 -1.53
N LEU A 137 -24.90 -6.95 -0.61
CA LEU A 137 -23.59 -6.31 -0.50
C LEU A 137 -22.51 -7.00 -1.34
N ARG A 138 -22.62 -8.31 -1.58
CA ARG A 138 -21.61 -9.11 -2.27
C ARG A 138 -21.92 -9.39 -3.74
N GLU A 139 -23.18 -9.32 -4.14
CA GLU A 139 -23.57 -9.59 -5.53
C GLU A 139 -23.03 -8.53 -6.48
N SER A 140 -22.67 -9.00 -7.68
CA SER A 140 -22.13 -8.12 -8.71
C SER A 140 -23.20 -7.13 -9.20
N LEU A 141 -22.83 -5.87 -9.27
CA LEU A 141 -23.62 -4.80 -9.87
C LEU A 141 -23.58 -4.81 -11.41
N LEU A 142 -22.70 -5.65 -12.01
CA LEU A 142 -22.59 -5.78 -13.46
C LEU A 142 -23.68 -6.73 -13.99
N PRO A 143 -24.28 -6.40 -15.14
CA PRO A 143 -25.14 -7.34 -15.86
C PRO A 143 -24.40 -8.67 -16.14
N PRO A 144 -25.09 -9.83 -16.16
CA PRO A 144 -24.46 -11.13 -16.38
C PRO A 144 -23.57 -11.21 -17.62
N SER A 145 -23.96 -10.54 -18.72
CA SER A 145 -23.19 -10.48 -19.97
C SER A 145 -21.84 -9.77 -19.85
N TRP A 146 -21.66 -8.89 -18.87
CA TRP A 146 -20.42 -8.14 -18.65
C TRP A 146 -19.52 -8.75 -17.57
N GLN A 147 -20.02 -9.67 -16.74
CA GLN A 147 -19.25 -10.22 -15.62
C GLN A 147 -18.00 -10.96 -16.09
N MET A 148 -18.11 -11.81 -17.13
CA MET A 148 -16.95 -12.56 -17.65
C MET A 148 -15.91 -11.65 -18.32
N PRO A 149 -16.27 -10.73 -19.24
CA PRO A 149 -15.32 -9.77 -19.80
C PRO A 149 -14.65 -8.88 -18.74
N ALA A 150 -15.41 -8.41 -17.75
CA ALA A 150 -14.89 -7.61 -16.65
C ALA A 150 -13.92 -8.42 -15.77
N ALA A 151 -14.25 -9.66 -15.44
CA ALA A 151 -13.36 -10.54 -14.68
C ALA A 151 -12.06 -10.82 -15.43
N ALA A 152 -12.11 -11.07 -16.74
CA ALA A 152 -10.93 -11.28 -17.56
C ALA A 152 -10.06 -10.01 -17.63
N GLY A 153 -10.66 -8.86 -17.89
CA GLY A 153 -9.96 -7.56 -17.89
C GLY A 153 -9.39 -7.20 -16.54
N GLY A 154 -10.15 -7.45 -15.47
CA GLY A 154 -9.71 -7.24 -14.09
C GLY A 154 -8.52 -8.10 -13.71
N LEU A 155 -8.52 -9.38 -14.12
CA LEU A 155 -7.40 -10.29 -13.90
C LEU A 155 -6.12 -9.81 -14.62
N LEU A 156 -6.25 -9.34 -15.86
CA LEU A 156 -5.12 -8.77 -16.61
C LEU A 156 -4.54 -7.52 -15.94
N LEU A 157 -5.40 -6.64 -15.41
CA LEU A 157 -4.95 -5.48 -14.62
C LEU A 157 -4.23 -5.92 -13.33
N SER A 158 -4.73 -6.94 -12.63
CA SER A 158 -4.05 -7.49 -11.46
C SER A 158 -2.66 -8.04 -11.80
N VAL A 159 -2.53 -8.78 -12.90
CA VAL A 159 -1.22 -9.25 -13.39
C VAL A 159 -0.28 -8.08 -13.65
N LEU A 160 -0.74 -7.03 -14.32
CA LEU A 160 0.04 -5.83 -14.57
C LEU A 160 0.43 -5.11 -13.27
N GLY A 161 -0.51 -4.95 -12.34
CA GLY A 161 -0.27 -4.32 -11.04
C GLY A 161 0.81 -5.03 -10.23
N TYR A 162 0.74 -6.37 -10.14
CA TYR A 162 1.77 -7.16 -9.46
C TYR A 162 3.10 -7.14 -10.19
N ALA A 163 3.12 -7.15 -11.53
CA ALA A 163 4.36 -7.03 -12.30
C ALA A 163 5.07 -5.70 -12.00
N VAL A 164 4.33 -4.59 -11.97
CA VAL A 164 4.86 -3.27 -11.58
C VAL A 164 5.37 -3.29 -10.14
N SER A 165 4.64 -3.89 -9.22
CA SER A 165 5.03 -3.98 -7.80
C SER A 165 6.30 -4.81 -7.61
N VAL A 166 6.42 -5.97 -8.27
CA VAL A 166 7.62 -6.81 -8.23
C VAL A 166 8.81 -6.07 -8.81
N TRP A 167 8.65 -5.41 -9.97
CA TRP A 167 9.71 -4.60 -10.58
C TRP A 167 10.15 -3.47 -9.66
N ALA A 168 9.22 -2.75 -9.05
CA ALA A 168 9.54 -1.69 -8.09
C ALA A 168 10.28 -2.23 -6.85
N LEU A 169 9.81 -3.35 -6.30
CA LEU A 169 10.40 -3.96 -5.11
C LEU A 169 11.83 -4.46 -5.35
N THR A 170 12.13 -5.00 -6.56
CA THR A 170 13.51 -5.41 -6.91
C THR A 170 14.48 -4.23 -6.89
N HIS A 171 14.05 -3.03 -7.33
CA HIS A 171 14.89 -1.82 -7.28
C HIS A 171 15.00 -1.26 -5.86
N LEU A 172 13.92 -1.29 -5.08
CA LEU A 172 13.95 -0.84 -3.69
C LEU A 172 14.84 -1.75 -2.82
N GLY A 173 14.78 -3.05 -3.04
CA GLY A 173 15.61 -4.07 -2.40
C GLY A 173 15.67 -3.87 -0.88
N ARG A 174 16.88 -3.82 -0.31
CA ARG A 174 17.11 -3.70 1.14
C ARG A 174 16.66 -2.37 1.75
N SER A 175 16.21 -1.40 0.94
CA SER A 175 15.61 -0.16 1.43
C SER A 175 14.10 -0.27 1.71
N PHE A 176 13.49 -1.41 1.37
CA PHE A 176 12.08 -1.67 1.65
C PHE A 176 11.79 -1.70 3.16
N ALA A 177 10.65 -1.14 3.54
CA ALA A 177 10.08 -1.17 4.89
C ALA A 177 8.57 -1.36 4.83
N VAL A 178 8.01 -2.10 5.80
CA VAL A 178 6.57 -2.14 6.04
C VAL A 178 6.17 -0.94 6.88
N LEU A 179 6.88 -0.66 7.97
CA LEU A 179 6.66 0.52 8.80
C LEU A 179 7.20 1.78 8.13
N VAL A 180 6.60 2.93 8.42
CA VAL A 180 7.12 4.21 7.92
C VAL A 180 8.41 4.53 8.66
N SER A 181 9.52 4.29 7.99
CA SER A 181 10.89 4.54 8.48
C SER A 181 11.81 4.89 7.32
N VAL A 182 12.73 5.83 7.50
CA VAL A 182 13.64 6.23 6.43
C VAL A 182 14.85 5.31 6.41
N ARG A 183 15.12 4.74 5.25
CA ARG A 183 16.34 4.01 4.90
C ARG A 183 17.06 4.75 3.76
N LYS A 184 17.85 4.08 2.96
CA LYS A 184 18.45 4.72 1.78
C LYS A 184 17.38 5.07 0.75
N VAL A 185 17.35 6.31 0.29
CA VAL A 185 16.51 6.76 -0.83
C VAL A 185 16.97 6.07 -2.12
N VAL A 186 16.02 5.59 -2.92
CA VAL A 186 16.25 4.95 -4.22
C VAL A 186 15.61 5.82 -5.29
N ASP A 187 16.39 6.18 -6.31
CA ASP A 187 16.02 7.06 -7.43
C ASP A 187 16.20 6.41 -8.80
N SER A 188 16.44 5.09 -8.83
CA SER A 188 16.69 4.32 -10.04
C SER A 188 15.50 3.45 -10.44
N GLY A 189 15.49 2.95 -11.69
CA GLY A 189 14.42 2.15 -12.25
C GLY A 189 13.08 2.90 -12.22
N PRO A 190 11.99 2.29 -11.74
CA PRO A 190 10.67 2.95 -11.72
C PRO A 190 10.64 4.19 -10.81
N TYR A 191 11.53 4.28 -9.79
CA TYR A 191 11.64 5.43 -8.90
C TYR A 191 12.21 6.68 -9.56
N ALA A 192 12.84 6.55 -10.72
CA ALA A 192 13.25 7.70 -11.53
C ALA A 192 12.08 8.47 -12.16
N TYR A 193 10.92 7.82 -12.30
CA TYR A 193 9.73 8.37 -12.96
C TYR A 193 8.62 8.73 -11.98
N VAL A 194 8.38 7.87 -10.99
CA VAL A 194 7.34 8.05 -9.97
C VAL A 194 7.89 7.77 -8.59
N ARG A 195 7.39 8.47 -7.57
CA ARG A 195 7.89 8.33 -6.19
C ARG A 195 7.42 7.03 -5.53
N HIS A 196 6.22 6.57 -5.88
CA HIS A 196 5.59 5.41 -5.25
C HIS A 196 5.19 4.32 -6.25
N PRO A 197 6.16 3.71 -6.97
CA PRO A 197 5.82 2.74 -8.02
C PRO A 197 5.21 1.44 -7.47
N ILE A 198 5.51 1.02 -6.23
CA ILE A 198 4.82 -0.10 -5.57
C ILE A 198 3.34 0.26 -5.37
N TYR A 199 3.04 1.49 -4.94
CA TYR A 199 1.65 1.93 -4.74
C TYR A 199 0.90 2.14 -6.05
N LEU A 200 1.60 2.50 -7.13
CA LEU A 200 1.03 2.47 -8.47
C LEU A 200 0.61 1.05 -8.84
N GLY A 201 1.46 0.06 -8.60
CA GLY A 201 1.12 -1.35 -8.82
C GLY A 201 -0.10 -1.79 -8.01
N TYR A 202 -0.18 -1.41 -6.74
CA TYR A 202 -1.35 -1.70 -5.89
C TYR A 202 -2.62 -0.97 -6.37
N ALA A 203 -2.51 0.25 -6.90
CA ALA A 203 -3.65 0.97 -7.46
C ALA A 203 -4.17 0.31 -8.74
N ILE A 204 -3.27 -0.18 -9.59
CA ILE A 204 -3.64 -0.93 -10.81
C ILE A 204 -4.31 -2.26 -10.42
N ASP A 205 -3.75 -3.00 -9.44
CA ASP A 205 -4.36 -4.24 -8.94
C ASP A 205 -5.73 -3.98 -8.31
N LEU A 206 -5.90 -2.89 -7.56
CA LEU A 206 -7.19 -2.50 -7.01
C LEU A 206 -8.25 -2.28 -8.11
N CYS A 207 -7.88 -1.60 -9.21
CA CYS A 207 -8.79 -1.46 -10.36
C CYS A 207 -9.14 -2.83 -10.94
N GLY A 208 -8.16 -3.74 -11.05
CA GLY A 208 -8.36 -5.10 -11.48
C GLY A 208 -9.33 -5.87 -10.57
N LEU A 209 -9.12 -5.77 -9.27
CA LEU A 209 -9.96 -6.42 -8.26
C LEU A 209 -11.40 -5.90 -8.29
N LEU A 210 -11.59 -4.58 -8.42
CA LEU A 210 -12.90 -3.96 -8.54
C LEU A 210 -13.64 -4.41 -9.81
N LEU A 211 -12.94 -4.56 -10.94
CA LEU A 211 -13.55 -5.10 -12.16
C LEU A 211 -13.93 -6.57 -12.02
N THR A 212 -13.10 -7.38 -11.36
CA THR A 212 -13.35 -8.81 -11.14
C THR A 212 -14.55 -9.05 -10.24
N SER A 213 -14.76 -8.17 -9.25
CA SER A 213 -15.80 -8.34 -8.22
C SER A 213 -16.50 -7.00 -7.97
N PHE A 214 -17.21 -6.50 -8.98
CA PHE A 214 -17.85 -5.18 -8.92
C PHE A 214 -19.14 -5.24 -8.08
N SER A 215 -19.00 -5.11 -6.76
CA SER A 215 -20.10 -5.16 -5.79
C SER A 215 -20.04 -3.98 -4.80
N PRO A 216 -21.14 -3.65 -4.09
CA PRO A 216 -21.15 -2.57 -3.10
C PRO A 216 -20.07 -2.74 -2.02
N ALA A 217 -19.87 -3.96 -1.51
CA ALA A 217 -18.83 -4.25 -0.52
C ALA A 217 -17.42 -4.01 -1.08
N MET A 218 -17.16 -4.47 -2.30
CA MET A 218 -15.86 -4.28 -2.96
C MET A 218 -15.56 -2.82 -3.27
N LEU A 219 -16.58 -2.04 -3.66
CA LEU A 219 -16.43 -0.59 -3.86
C LEU A 219 -16.07 0.12 -2.56
N LEU A 220 -16.74 -0.22 -1.45
CA LEU A 220 -16.45 0.35 -0.13
C LEU A 220 -15.04 -0.01 0.33
N LEU A 221 -14.67 -1.29 0.26
CA LEU A 221 -13.33 -1.77 0.60
C LEU A 221 -12.27 -1.13 -0.31
N GLY A 222 -12.53 -1.06 -1.61
CA GLY A 222 -11.61 -0.43 -2.55
C GLY A 222 -11.37 1.05 -2.25
N ALA A 223 -12.42 1.81 -1.93
CA ALA A 223 -12.30 3.20 -1.51
C ALA A 223 -11.47 3.34 -0.22
N GLY A 224 -11.72 2.49 0.78
CA GLY A 224 -10.93 2.43 2.02
C GLY A 224 -9.45 2.13 1.75
N PHE A 225 -9.16 1.12 0.91
CA PHE A 225 -7.78 0.79 0.54
C PHE A 225 -7.08 1.94 -0.19
N ALA A 226 -7.75 2.58 -1.15
CA ALA A 226 -7.21 3.74 -1.86
C ALA A 226 -6.89 4.90 -0.90
N ALA A 227 -7.75 5.15 0.11
CA ALA A 227 -7.49 6.14 1.14
C ALA A 227 -6.24 5.77 1.97
N PHE A 228 -6.13 4.53 2.45
CA PHE A 228 -4.93 4.07 3.17
C PHE A 228 -3.65 4.18 2.34
N LEU A 229 -3.72 3.86 1.05
CA LEU A 229 -2.59 3.96 0.13
C LEU A 229 -2.09 5.41 0.02
N VAL A 230 -3.01 6.37 -0.14
CA VAL A 230 -2.65 7.80 -0.22
C VAL A 230 -2.12 8.30 1.12
N ILE A 231 -2.77 7.96 2.23
CA ILE A 231 -2.34 8.38 3.57
C ILE A 231 -0.91 7.85 3.85
N ARG A 232 -0.68 6.57 3.60
CA ARG A 232 0.63 5.94 3.80
C ARG A 232 1.72 6.59 2.95
N ALA A 233 1.44 6.81 1.66
CA ALA A 233 2.39 7.46 0.76
C ALA A 233 2.76 8.87 1.25
N ARG A 234 1.79 9.65 1.74
CA ARG A 234 2.05 10.98 2.31
C ARG A 234 2.88 10.93 3.59
N LEU A 235 2.62 9.96 4.49
CA LEU A 235 3.44 9.77 5.68
C LEU A 235 4.90 9.43 5.34
N GLU A 236 5.11 8.60 4.32
CA GLU A 236 6.46 8.29 3.82
C GLU A 236 7.13 9.54 3.23
N GLU A 237 6.43 10.35 2.42
CA GLU A 237 6.96 11.60 1.87
C GLU A 237 7.30 12.62 2.95
N GLU A 238 6.47 12.74 4.00
CA GLU A 238 6.73 13.62 5.15
C GLU A 238 8.06 13.24 5.82
N MET A 239 8.26 11.97 6.14
CA MET A 239 9.48 11.49 6.78
C MET A 239 10.71 11.57 5.87
N LEU A 240 10.58 11.18 4.59
CA LEU A 240 11.67 11.25 3.61
C LEU A 240 12.11 12.68 3.37
N SER A 241 11.18 13.64 3.22
CA SER A 241 11.47 15.05 3.01
C SER A 241 12.11 15.72 4.23
N ALA A 242 11.79 15.24 5.44
CA ALA A 242 12.41 15.72 6.67
C ALA A 242 13.84 15.18 6.83
N ALA A 243 14.11 13.95 6.38
CA ALA A 243 15.39 13.26 6.58
C ALA A 243 16.41 13.53 5.46
N ASP A 244 15.98 13.82 4.22
CA ASP A 244 16.87 13.93 3.06
C ASP A 244 16.50 15.12 2.17
N ALA A 245 17.45 16.06 2.05
CA ALA A 245 17.30 17.23 1.18
C ALA A 245 17.24 16.86 -0.30
N GLY A 246 17.98 15.81 -0.73
CA GLY A 246 17.97 15.30 -2.11
C GLY A 246 16.62 14.71 -2.51
N TYR A 247 15.88 14.14 -1.53
CA TYR A 247 14.53 13.68 -1.77
C TYR A 247 13.58 14.83 -2.17
N ARG A 248 13.72 15.99 -1.53
CA ARG A 248 12.93 17.20 -1.88
C ARG A 248 13.17 17.67 -3.31
N GLU A 249 14.39 17.56 -3.82
CA GLU A 249 14.70 17.84 -5.22
C GLU A 249 14.07 16.78 -6.16
N SER A 250 14.09 15.51 -5.76
CA SER A 250 13.43 14.42 -6.48
C SER A 250 11.93 14.63 -6.61
N VAL A 251 11.25 15.15 -5.57
CA VAL A 251 9.82 15.49 -5.60
C VAL A 251 9.46 16.46 -6.72
N ALA A 252 10.34 17.40 -7.05
CA ALA A 252 10.12 18.36 -8.13
C ALA A 252 10.17 17.70 -9.54
N ARG A 253 10.95 16.64 -9.68
CA ARG A 253 11.21 15.95 -10.97
C ARG A 253 10.29 14.77 -11.23
N THR A 254 9.82 14.10 -10.19
CA THR A 254 9.05 12.84 -10.28
C THR A 254 7.57 13.06 -9.97
N GLY A 255 6.70 12.23 -10.54
CA GLY A 255 5.28 12.24 -10.21
C GLY A 255 4.97 11.46 -8.93
N PHE A 256 3.80 11.67 -8.33
CA PHE A 256 3.38 10.95 -7.14
C PHE A 256 3.13 9.46 -7.44
N LEU A 257 2.12 9.15 -8.24
CA LEU A 257 1.82 7.81 -8.77
C LEU A 257 1.98 7.75 -10.29
N LEU A 258 1.73 8.85 -11.00
CA LEU A 258 1.86 8.92 -12.45
C LEU A 258 3.13 9.70 -12.82
N PRO A 259 3.85 9.34 -13.89
CA PRO A 259 5.02 10.08 -14.35
C PRO A 259 4.69 11.56 -14.61
N ARG A 260 5.58 12.45 -14.19
CA ARG A 260 5.51 13.84 -14.66
C ARG A 260 6.13 13.94 -16.04
N PHE A 261 5.31 14.14 -17.04
CA PHE A 261 5.78 14.55 -18.36
C PHE A 261 6.14 16.04 -18.29
N SER A 262 7.35 16.35 -17.80
CA SER A 262 7.87 17.71 -17.92
C SER A 262 8.23 17.93 -19.38
N THR A 263 7.47 18.76 -20.07
CA THR A 263 7.95 19.40 -21.30
C THR A 263 9.10 20.31 -20.91
N ARG A 264 10.34 19.78 -20.98
CA ARG A 264 11.52 20.66 -20.95
C ARG A 264 11.37 21.63 -22.13
N ARG A 265 11.06 22.88 -21.83
CA ARG A 265 11.36 24.00 -22.72
C ARG A 265 12.80 24.41 -22.50
#